data_603cde38570729a218f78bd18baca42f
#
_entry.id   603cde38570729a218f78bd18baca42f
#
_cell.length_a   1.000
_cell.length_b   1.000
_cell.length_c   1.000
_cell.angle_alpha   90.00
_cell.angle_beta   90.00
_cell.angle_gamma   90.00
#
_symmetry.space_group_name_H-M   'P 1'
#
loop_
_entity.id
_entity.type
_entity.pdbx_description
1 polymer ?
#
loop_
_entity_poly.entity_id
_entity_poly.type
_entity_poly.pdbx_seq_one_letter_code
_entity_poly.pdbx_strand_id
1 'polypeptide(L)'
;MPPNPVQTNKVIEIKPVPVDQEQLQLAFAAFNEASEQLSGVYQELQHQVAQLTGELAIANGELHRQLIAKENLSQQLSLLLNALPGGVIALNGQECIEQVNPAAISILGEPLLGMTWHQVIQERLAATAIINEWHTKRQDTSEQRRIRIESSATDSTGRRILLVNDITEAYALQDQIRRNQRLTSMGEMAANLAHQLRTPLSTALLYANHLGSDALTPAERQRFATKTIERMHHLEHLINDMLRFVKGEITQLENFGISHLLTELRQVIEPQMTQYGLQLIVHDLCETESLMTDRQALCGAMLNLLENAMQASSPGDQIILTSNLEEENIVLSVHDDGPGIDAALQERLFEPFFTTRSEGTGLGLAIVRGVIQSMGGSVQINSSPDTGTEFVIRLPRNKGD
;
A
#
# COMPACT_ATOMS: atom_id res chain seq x y z
N MET A 1 109.30 -0.38 47.64
CA MET A 1 109.25 -1.10 46.36
C MET A 1 109.46 -0.08 45.27
N PRO A 2 110.35 -0.29 44.33
CA PRO A 2 110.82 0.74 43.44
C PRO A 2 109.92 0.91 42.21
N PRO A 3 109.95 2.03 41.54
CA PRO A 3 109.13 2.36 40.38
C PRO A 3 109.65 1.68 39.07
N ASN A 4 108.76 1.24 38.23
CA ASN A 4 109.04 0.64 36.96
C ASN A 4 109.46 1.69 35.93
N PRO A 5 110.35 1.38 35.00
CA PRO A 5 111.01 2.34 34.11
C PRO A 5 110.12 2.74 32.92
N VAL A 6 110.26 3.98 32.59
CA VAL A 6 109.70 4.65 31.41
C VAL A 6 110.19 4.00 30.11
N GLN A 7 109.30 3.43 29.30
CA GLN A 7 109.64 3.03 27.94
C GLN A 7 109.73 4.27 27.04
N THR A 8 110.91 4.42 26.49
CA THR A 8 111.29 5.43 25.51
C THR A 8 110.50 5.26 24.20
N ASN A 9 109.75 6.30 23.87
CA ASN A 9 109.05 6.41 22.61
C ASN A 9 110.02 6.44 21.41
N LYS A 10 109.97 5.44 20.59
CA LYS A 10 110.72 5.34 19.35
C LYS A 10 110.06 6.30 18.32
N VAL A 11 110.71 7.44 18.10
CA VAL A 11 110.31 8.36 17.01
C VAL A 11 110.57 7.66 15.69
N ILE A 12 109.53 7.36 14.98
CA ILE A 12 109.55 6.86 13.61
C ILE A 12 109.73 8.10 12.71
N GLU A 13 111.00 8.27 12.25
CA GLU A 13 111.34 9.22 11.22
C GLU A 13 110.59 8.85 9.88
N ILE A 14 109.50 9.53 9.57
CA ILE A 14 108.84 9.41 8.31
C ILE A 14 109.65 10.17 7.27
N LYS A 15 110.40 9.45 6.44
CA LYS A 15 110.99 10.04 5.28
C LYS A 15 109.89 10.60 4.38
N PRO A 16 110.01 11.87 3.96
CA PRO A 16 109.05 12.40 3.01
C PRO A 16 109.18 11.62 1.65
N VAL A 17 108.09 10.95 1.29
CA VAL A 17 107.92 10.42 -0.06
C VAL A 17 107.88 11.59 -1.01
N PRO A 18 108.68 11.68 -2.06
CA PRO A 18 108.57 12.74 -3.00
C PRO A 18 107.12 12.68 -3.61
N VAL A 19 106.27 13.54 -3.21
CA VAL A 19 104.92 13.63 -3.83
C VAL A 19 105.13 14.29 -5.14
N ASP A 20 104.87 13.54 -6.22
CA ASP A 20 104.86 14.06 -7.57
C ASP A 20 103.78 15.22 -7.66
N GLN A 21 104.33 16.43 -7.79
CA GLN A 21 103.52 17.64 -7.81
C GLN A 21 102.42 17.68 -8.85
N GLU A 22 102.69 16.98 -10.00
CA GLU A 22 101.68 16.82 -11.10
C GLU A 22 100.54 15.88 -10.69
N GLN A 23 100.84 14.75 -10.01
CA GLN A 23 99.80 13.85 -9.52
C GLN A 23 98.97 14.47 -8.42
N LEU A 24 99.54 15.29 -7.57
CA LEU A 24 98.79 16.02 -6.55
C LEU A 24 97.85 17.08 -7.14
N GLN A 25 98.34 17.79 -8.20
CA GLN A 25 97.46 18.77 -8.92
C GLN A 25 96.33 18.07 -9.63
N LEU A 26 96.54 16.95 -10.31
CA LEU A 26 95.51 16.14 -10.94
C LEU A 26 94.49 15.62 -9.94
N ALA A 27 94.95 15.10 -8.77
CA ALA A 27 94.05 14.63 -7.72
C ALA A 27 93.23 15.78 -7.10
N PHE A 28 93.80 16.95 -6.95
CA PHE A 28 93.12 18.15 -6.48
C PHE A 28 92.09 18.67 -7.49
N ALA A 29 92.44 18.67 -8.78
CA ALA A 29 91.49 19.04 -9.83
C ALA A 29 90.30 18.07 -9.89
N ALA A 30 90.55 16.73 -9.83
CA ALA A 30 89.49 15.72 -9.80
C ALA A 30 88.62 15.82 -8.53
N PHE A 31 89.24 16.13 -7.37
CA PHE A 31 88.52 16.34 -6.12
C PHE A 31 87.60 17.58 -6.21
N ASN A 32 88.16 18.70 -6.76
CA ASN A 32 87.35 19.91 -6.96
C ASN A 32 86.19 19.67 -7.95
N GLU A 33 86.41 18.99 -9.07
CA GLU A 33 85.35 18.66 -10.03
C GLU A 33 84.30 17.75 -9.40
N ALA A 34 84.67 16.71 -8.65
CA ALA A 34 83.77 15.84 -7.93
C ALA A 34 82.98 16.62 -6.84
N SER A 35 83.66 17.57 -6.14
CA SER A 35 83.03 18.39 -5.11
C SER A 35 82.01 19.37 -5.73
N GLU A 36 82.32 19.96 -6.88
CA GLU A 36 81.36 20.82 -7.60
C GLU A 36 80.17 20.02 -8.16
N GLN A 37 80.39 18.81 -8.71
CA GLN A 37 79.32 17.92 -9.15
C GLN A 37 78.44 17.50 -7.95
N LEU A 38 79.03 17.13 -6.83
CA LEU A 38 78.28 16.77 -5.63
C LEU A 38 77.46 17.93 -5.08
N SER A 39 78.07 19.14 -5.08
CA SER A 39 77.35 20.36 -4.66
C SER A 39 76.18 20.68 -5.57
N GLY A 40 76.35 20.52 -6.89
CA GLY A 40 75.26 20.70 -7.85
C GLY A 40 74.09 19.71 -7.64
N VAL A 41 74.43 18.43 -7.50
CA VAL A 41 73.43 17.39 -7.21
C VAL A 41 72.73 17.61 -5.86
N TYR A 42 73.46 18.09 -4.86
CA TYR A 42 72.87 18.40 -3.53
C TYR A 42 71.89 19.58 -3.60
N GLN A 43 72.22 20.63 -4.38
CA GLN A 43 71.33 21.74 -4.61
C GLN A 43 70.08 21.33 -5.41
N GLU A 44 70.23 20.54 -6.45
CA GLU A 44 69.11 19.99 -7.22
C GLU A 44 68.18 19.14 -6.34
N LEU A 45 68.75 18.24 -5.49
CA LEU A 45 67.99 17.41 -4.60
C LEU A 45 67.23 18.27 -3.54
N GLN A 46 67.90 19.33 -2.98
CA GLN A 46 67.20 20.24 -2.08
C GLN A 46 66.05 20.99 -2.73
N HIS A 47 66.21 21.40 -4.01
CA HIS A 47 65.14 22.03 -4.78
C HIS A 47 63.99 21.08 -5.01
N GLN A 48 64.23 19.82 -5.39
CA GLN A 48 63.21 18.78 -5.57
C GLN A 48 62.49 18.45 -4.28
N VAL A 49 63.24 18.35 -3.16
CA VAL A 49 62.62 18.10 -1.84
C VAL A 49 61.70 19.27 -1.44
N ALA A 50 62.15 20.52 -1.64
CA ALA A 50 61.34 21.71 -1.36
C ALA A 50 60.06 21.75 -2.21
N GLN A 51 60.22 21.45 -3.51
CA GLN A 51 59.07 21.39 -4.45
C GLN A 51 58.07 20.31 -4.03
N LEU A 52 58.52 19.05 -3.82
CA LEU A 52 57.67 17.93 -3.43
C LEU A 52 56.98 18.18 -2.08
N THR A 53 57.71 18.82 -1.14
CA THR A 53 57.12 19.19 0.15
C THR A 53 56.01 20.22 -0.01
N GLY A 54 56.21 21.20 -0.90
CA GLY A 54 55.18 22.17 -1.26
C GLY A 54 53.94 21.57 -1.92
N GLU A 55 54.15 20.70 -2.92
CA GLU A 55 53.07 19.95 -3.55
C GLU A 55 52.30 19.08 -2.59
N LEU A 56 53.02 18.36 -1.69
CA LEU A 56 52.40 17.54 -0.67
C LEU A 56 51.56 18.36 0.34
N ALA A 57 52.05 19.52 0.72
CA ALA A 57 51.31 20.43 1.61
C ALA A 57 50.01 20.96 0.96
N ILE A 58 50.04 21.30 -0.34
CA ILE A 58 48.87 21.73 -1.07
C ILE A 58 47.86 20.56 -1.20
N ALA A 59 48.32 19.36 -1.62
CA ALA A 59 47.49 18.19 -1.77
C ALA A 59 46.82 17.75 -0.46
N ASN A 60 47.58 17.75 0.65
CA ASN A 60 47.04 17.47 1.99
C ASN A 60 46.02 18.53 2.43
N GLY A 61 46.27 19.83 2.13
CA GLY A 61 45.30 20.89 2.39
C GLY A 61 43.99 20.72 1.64
N GLU A 62 44.07 20.28 0.38
CA GLU A 62 42.89 20.01 -0.46
C GLU A 62 42.12 18.79 0.03
N LEU A 63 42.80 17.68 0.32
CA LEU A 63 42.20 16.46 0.88
C LEU A 63 41.48 16.77 2.21
N HIS A 64 42.10 17.55 3.07
CA HIS A 64 41.49 17.92 4.37
C HIS A 64 40.21 18.74 4.18
N ARG A 65 40.21 19.69 3.22
CA ARG A 65 39.00 20.45 2.87
C ARG A 65 37.88 19.54 2.33
N GLN A 66 38.20 18.58 1.45
CA GLN A 66 37.23 17.64 0.91
C GLN A 66 36.66 16.74 2.01
N LEU A 67 37.48 16.28 2.96
CA LEU A 67 37.01 15.49 4.10
C LEU A 67 36.03 16.28 4.98
N ILE A 68 36.36 17.52 5.34
CA ILE A 68 35.46 18.40 6.10
C ILE A 68 34.16 18.67 5.33
N ALA A 69 34.22 18.94 4.04
CA ALA A 69 33.05 19.17 3.22
C ALA A 69 32.14 17.94 3.16
N LYS A 70 32.73 16.74 3.00
CA LYS A 70 32.01 15.45 3.02
C LYS A 70 31.36 15.18 4.36
N GLU A 71 32.07 15.46 5.46
CA GLU A 71 31.55 15.26 6.82
C GLU A 71 30.37 16.20 7.11
N ASN A 72 30.49 17.47 6.75
CA ASN A 72 29.41 18.46 6.86
C ASN A 72 28.17 18.05 6.04
N LEU A 73 28.36 17.58 4.81
CA LEU A 73 27.25 17.09 3.96
C LEU A 73 26.58 15.87 4.58
N SER A 74 27.37 14.91 5.09
CA SER A 74 26.86 13.71 5.77
C SER A 74 26.04 14.08 7.01
N GLN A 75 26.50 15.03 7.81
CA GLN A 75 25.78 15.50 9.00
C GLN A 75 24.46 16.21 8.60
N GLN A 76 24.48 17.05 7.56
CA GLN A 76 23.28 17.71 7.06
C GLN A 76 22.23 16.69 6.55
N LEU A 77 22.65 15.70 5.77
CA LEU A 77 21.77 14.64 5.28
C LEU A 77 21.19 13.83 6.46
N SER A 78 21.99 13.50 7.45
CA SER A 78 21.53 12.80 8.66
C SER A 78 20.48 13.61 9.43
N LEU A 79 20.71 14.92 9.59
CA LEU A 79 19.75 15.81 10.25
C LEU A 79 18.42 15.87 9.47
N LEU A 80 18.48 15.97 8.16
CA LEU A 80 17.27 15.98 7.32
C LEU A 80 16.49 14.68 7.41
N LEU A 81 17.16 13.53 7.31
CA LEU A 81 16.54 12.21 7.43
C LEU A 81 15.91 11.99 8.81
N ASN A 82 16.58 12.45 9.88
CA ASN A 82 16.06 12.34 11.24
C ASN A 82 14.88 13.27 11.53
N ALA A 83 14.78 14.39 10.83
CA ALA A 83 13.67 15.35 10.96
C ALA A 83 12.42 14.96 10.14
N LEU A 84 12.52 13.98 9.24
CA LEU A 84 11.37 13.54 8.44
C LEU A 84 10.34 12.84 9.34
N PRO A 85 9.05 13.20 9.25
CA PRO A 85 7.99 12.55 10.01
C PRO A 85 7.65 11.14 9.47
N GLY A 86 8.05 10.83 8.23
CA GLY A 86 7.89 9.52 7.61
C GLY A 86 9.09 8.61 7.85
N GLY A 87 8.84 7.30 7.98
CA GLY A 87 9.87 6.28 8.05
C GLY A 87 10.60 6.14 6.72
N VAL A 88 11.93 6.19 6.76
CA VAL A 88 12.81 5.95 5.60
C VAL A 88 13.63 4.72 5.89
N ILE A 89 13.60 3.76 4.97
CA ILE A 89 14.31 2.48 5.07
C ILE A 89 15.10 2.27 3.77
N ALA A 90 16.41 2.06 3.88
CA ALA A 90 17.24 1.71 2.74
C ALA A 90 17.51 0.20 2.72
N LEU A 91 17.20 -0.44 1.60
CA LEU A 91 17.43 -1.86 1.34
C LEU A 91 18.62 -2.03 0.39
N ASN A 92 19.41 -3.08 0.62
CA ASN A 92 20.45 -3.50 -0.31
C ASN A 92 19.90 -4.42 -1.41
N GLY A 93 20.76 -4.86 -2.32
CA GLY A 93 20.39 -5.76 -3.42
C GLY A 93 19.90 -7.16 -2.99
N GLN A 94 20.00 -7.52 -1.72
CA GLN A 94 19.48 -8.77 -1.14
C GLN A 94 18.21 -8.51 -0.27
N GLU A 95 17.61 -7.32 -0.39
CA GLU A 95 16.44 -6.87 0.38
C GLU A 95 16.67 -6.82 1.91
N CYS A 96 17.92 -6.77 2.35
CA CYS A 96 18.24 -6.56 3.75
C CYS A 96 18.27 -5.06 4.09
N ILE A 97 17.78 -4.72 5.27
CA ILE A 97 17.72 -3.35 5.78
C ILE A 97 19.11 -2.90 6.21
N GLU A 98 19.70 -1.93 5.50
CA GLU A 98 21.00 -1.33 5.81
C GLU A 98 20.90 -0.05 6.66
N GLN A 99 19.88 0.77 6.42
CA GLN A 99 19.69 2.02 7.13
C GLN A 99 18.22 2.30 7.41
N VAL A 100 17.95 2.93 8.54
CA VAL A 100 16.62 3.35 8.96
C VAL A 100 16.74 4.70 9.68
N ASN A 101 15.71 5.54 9.53
CA ASN A 101 15.60 6.76 10.33
C ASN A 101 14.78 6.50 11.61
N PRO A 102 14.80 7.42 12.60
CA PRO A 102 14.05 7.26 13.85
C PRO A 102 12.54 7.09 13.67
N ALA A 103 11.95 7.71 12.64
CA ALA A 103 10.52 7.58 12.36
C ALA A 103 10.16 6.15 11.92
N ALA A 104 10.98 5.48 11.10
CA ALA A 104 10.77 4.07 10.73
C ALA A 104 10.78 3.16 11.96
N ILE A 105 11.71 3.38 12.89
CA ILE A 105 11.78 2.66 14.15
C ILE A 105 10.54 2.90 15.02
N SER A 106 10.08 4.15 15.10
CA SER A 106 8.86 4.50 15.86
C SER A 106 7.60 3.84 15.29
N ILE A 107 7.52 3.71 13.97
CA ILE A 107 6.36 3.14 13.28
C ILE A 107 6.38 1.61 13.34
N LEU A 108 7.51 0.99 12.99
CA LEU A 108 7.63 -0.46 12.82
C LEU A 108 8.20 -1.20 14.04
N GLY A 109 8.84 -0.49 14.98
CA GLY A 109 9.51 -1.07 16.17
C GLY A 109 10.95 -1.50 15.89
N GLU A 110 11.66 -1.92 16.95
CA GLU A 110 13.01 -2.48 16.90
C GLU A 110 13.00 -4.01 17.11
N PRO A 111 14.04 -4.76 16.64
CA PRO A 111 15.11 -4.35 15.72
C PRO A 111 14.67 -4.37 14.27
N LEU A 112 15.20 -3.48 13.41
CA LEU A 112 14.96 -3.45 11.97
C LEU A 112 16.24 -3.74 11.17
N LEU A 113 17.40 -3.21 11.63
CA LEU A 113 18.66 -3.36 10.93
C LEU A 113 19.07 -4.83 10.79
N GLY A 114 19.47 -5.22 9.58
CA GLY A 114 19.89 -6.58 9.25
C GLY A 114 18.74 -7.57 8.98
N MET A 115 17.48 -7.20 9.23
CA MET A 115 16.33 -8.02 8.83
C MET A 115 16.09 -7.91 7.32
N THR A 116 15.54 -8.95 6.71
CA THR A 116 15.01 -8.85 5.35
C THR A 116 13.65 -8.15 5.37
N TRP A 117 13.34 -7.41 4.30
CA TRP A 117 12.05 -6.73 4.20
C TRP A 117 10.88 -7.70 4.28
N HIS A 118 11.03 -8.88 3.69
CA HIS A 118 10.03 -9.95 3.75
C HIS A 118 9.73 -10.40 5.21
N GLN A 119 10.76 -10.54 6.05
CA GLN A 119 10.57 -10.84 7.48
C GLN A 119 9.77 -9.74 8.20
N VAL A 120 10.06 -8.46 7.91
CA VAL A 120 9.31 -7.33 8.51
C VAL A 120 7.83 -7.38 8.11
N ILE A 121 7.54 -7.66 6.83
CA ILE A 121 6.16 -7.84 6.37
C ILE A 121 5.47 -8.97 7.14
N GLN A 122 6.08 -10.14 7.20
CA GLN A 122 5.46 -11.31 7.83
C GLN A 122 5.23 -11.12 9.33
N GLU A 123 6.20 -10.56 10.04
CA GLU A 123 6.16 -10.46 11.50
C GLU A 123 5.36 -9.25 12.00
N ARG A 124 5.40 -8.12 11.27
CA ARG A 124 4.96 -6.82 11.79
C ARG A 124 3.83 -6.17 11.04
N LEU A 125 3.51 -6.65 9.84
CA LEU A 125 2.50 -6.05 8.98
C LEU A 125 1.37 -7.03 8.69
N ALA A 126 0.15 -6.50 8.65
CA ALA A 126 -1.04 -7.19 8.16
C ALA A 126 -1.54 -6.43 6.92
N ALA A 127 -1.81 -7.15 5.85
CA ALA A 127 -2.34 -6.57 4.61
C ALA A 127 -3.69 -5.91 4.84
N THR A 128 -3.96 -4.85 4.10
CA THR A 128 -5.29 -4.22 4.00
C THR A 128 -5.91 -4.50 2.63
N ALA A 129 -7.16 -4.14 2.43
CA ALA A 129 -7.82 -4.23 1.12
C ALA A 129 -7.24 -3.27 0.08
N ILE A 130 -6.45 -2.29 0.49
CA ILE A 130 -5.85 -1.27 -0.39
C ILE A 130 -4.38 -1.61 -0.62
N ILE A 131 -3.97 -1.64 -1.88
CA ILE A 131 -2.58 -1.90 -2.27
C ILE A 131 -1.66 -0.87 -1.61
N ASN A 132 -0.49 -1.33 -1.15
CA ASN A 132 0.53 -0.52 -0.46
C ASN A 132 0.09 0.05 0.91
N GLU A 133 -1.07 -0.32 1.44
CA GLU A 133 -1.48 0.01 2.79
C GLU A 133 -1.48 -1.22 3.68
N TRP A 134 -1.00 -1.03 4.92
CA TRP A 134 -0.80 -2.10 5.88
C TRP A 134 -1.25 -1.68 7.26
N HIS A 135 -1.63 -2.65 8.09
CA HIS A 135 -1.78 -2.46 9.52
C HIS A 135 -0.55 -3.00 10.24
N THR A 136 -0.08 -2.28 11.29
CA THR A 136 0.99 -2.81 12.13
C THR A 136 0.45 -3.88 13.09
N LYS A 137 1.14 -5.04 13.16
CA LYS A 137 0.86 -6.12 14.13
C LYS A 137 1.61 -5.86 15.44
N ARG A 138 1.32 -4.80 16.16
CA ARG A 138 2.06 -4.51 17.41
C ARG A 138 1.44 -5.27 18.58
N GLN A 139 2.26 -6.05 19.31
CA GLN A 139 1.82 -6.84 20.45
C GLN A 139 1.64 -6.05 21.76
N ASP A 140 2.14 -4.81 21.84
CA ASP A 140 2.36 -4.15 23.13
C ASP A 140 1.66 -2.80 23.33
N THR A 141 0.90 -2.28 22.37
CA THR A 141 0.15 -1.02 22.53
C THR A 141 -1.21 -1.09 21.85
N SER A 142 -2.19 -0.53 22.52
CA SER A 142 -3.62 -0.53 22.18
C SER A 142 -4.01 0.14 20.85
N GLU A 143 -3.09 0.68 20.07
CA GLU A 143 -3.39 1.36 18.82
C GLU A 143 -2.68 0.70 17.63
N GLN A 144 -3.49 0.02 16.83
CA GLN A 144 -3.11 -0.50 15.52
C GLN A 144 -2.94 0.69 14.56
N ARG A 145 -1.72 0.89 14.03
CA ARG A 145 -1.45 1.98 13.07
C ARG A 145 -1.74 1.52 11.65
N ARG A 146 -2.27 2.42 10.84
CA ARG A 146 -2.38 2.24 9.40
C ARG A 146 -1.25 2.98 8.71
N ILE A 147 -0.49 2.27 7.91
CA ILE A 147 0.69 2.79 7.23
C ILE A 147 0.57 2.59 5.73
N ARG A 148 1.16 3.51 4.97
CA ARG A 148 1.36 3.38 3.52
C ARG A 148 2.83 3.24 3.23
N ILE A 149 3.18 2.26 2.39
CA ILE A 149 4.56 1.96 2.01
C ILE A 149 4.71 2.23 0.52
N GLU A 150 5.64 3.12 0.18
CA GLU A 150 6.00 3.45 -1.19
C GLU A 150 7.45 3.06 -1.44
N SER A 151 7.74 2.43 -2.58
CA SER A 151 9.08 2.00 -2.97
C SER A 151 9.63 2.88 -4.07
N SER A 152 10.89 3.34 -3.94
CA SER A 152 11.60 3.96 -5.05
C SER A 152 11.94 2.93 -6.13
N ALA A 153 12.26 3.41 -7.33
CA ALA A 153 12.91 2.57 -8.33
C ALA A 153 14.25 2.04 -7.79
N THR A 154 14.59 0.81 -8.17
CA THR A 154 15.87 0.17 -7.80
C THR A 154 17.01 0.86 -8.57
N ASP A 155 18.08 1.22 -7.87
CA ASP A 155 19.27 1.81 -8.49
C ASP A 155 20.12 0.76 -9.22
N SER A 156 21.21 1.20 -9.89
CA SER A 156 22.14 0.33 -10.62
C SER A 156 22.87 -0.67 -9.72
N THR A 157 22.83 -0.51 -8.40
CA THR A 157 23.47 -1.40 -7.41
C THR A 157 22.47 -2.35 -6.73
N GLY A 158 21.21 -2.34 -7.18
CA GLY A 158 20.14 -3.15 -6.58
C GLY A 158 19.58 -2.56 -5.28
N ARG A 159 19.94 -1.33 -4.90
CA ARG A 159 19.43 -0.65 -3.73
C ARG A 159 18.12 0.02 -4.02
N ARG A 160 17.20 0.00 -3.04
CA ARG A 160 15.93 0.73 -3.09
C ARG A 160 15.60 1.37 -1.75
N ILE A 161 14.82 2.43 -1.78
CA ILE A 161 14.38 3.14 -0.61
C ILE A 161 12.87 2.91 -0.44
N LEU A 162 12.48 2.56 0.77
CA LEU A 162 11.08 2.49 1.17
C LEU A 162 10.73 3.72 2.01
N LEU A 163 9.61 4.34 1.67
CA LEU A 163 9.00 5.39 2.46
C LEU A 163 7.77 4.83 3.18
N VAL A 164 7.77 4.91 4.50
CA VAL A 164 6.71 4.39 5.38
C VAL A 164 6.00 5.57 6.01
N ASN A 165 4.78 5.85 5.58
CA ASN A 165 3.97 6.94 6.09
C ASN A 165 2.89 6.42 7.04
N ASP A 166 2.83 6.97 8.26
CA ASP A 166 1.69 6.75 9.17
C ASP A 166 0.50 7.58 8.68
N ILE A 167 -0.55 6.91 8.23
CA ILE A 167 -1.78 7.53 7.72
C ILE A 167 -2.97 7.32 8.66
N THR A 168 -2.74 6.89 9.90
CA THR A 168 -3.79 6.54 10.86
C THR A 168 -4.76 7.68 11.10
N GLU A 169 -4.25 8.86 11.43
CA GLU A 169 -5.11 10.05 11.68
C GLU A 169 -5.80 10.53 10.39
N ALA A 170 -5.06 10.57 9.28
CA ALA A 170 -5.63 11.00 8.00
C ALA A 170 -6.76 10.08 7.55
N TYR A 171 -6.60 8.77 7.72
CA TYR A 171 -7.62 7.78 7.39
C TYR A 171 -8.83 7.90 8.33
N ALA A 172 -8.61 8.01 9.64
CA ALA A 172 -9.68 8.18 10.62
C ALA A 172 -10.51 9.44 10.37
N LEU A 173 -9.87 10.57 10.05
CA LEU A 173 -10.54 11.81 9.69
C LEU A 173 -11.36 11.67 8.40
N GLN A 174 -10.77 11.04 7.38
CA GLN A 174 -11.45 10.80 6.11
C GLN A 174 -12.70 9.91 6.30
N ASP A 175 -12.58 8.88 7.13
CA ASP A 175 -13.70 7.99 7.45
C ASP A 175 -14.79 8.73 8.21
N GLN A 176 -14.42 9.57 9.18
CA GLN A 176 -15.37 10.43 9.90
C GLN A 176 -16.10 11.40 8.95
N ILE A 177 -15.39 12.02 7.99
CA ILE A 177 -16.00 12.89 6.99
C ILE A 177 -17.00 12.10 6.13
N ARG A 178 -16.60 10.91 5.64
CA ARG A 178 -17.50 10.03 4.87
C ARG A 178 -18.74 9.64 5.66
N ARG A 179 -18.56 9.28 6.93
CA ARG A 179 -19.68 8.94 7.82
C ARG A 179 -20.60 10.12 8.04
N ASN A 180 -20.07 11.31 8.30
CA ASN A 180 -20.86 12.53 8.46
C ASN A 180 -21.62 12.89 7.17
N GLN A 181 -21.00 12.74 6.01
CA GLN A 181 -21.68 12.96 4.71
C GLN A 181 -22.86 12.00 4.54
N ARG A 182 -22.70 10.72 4.86
CA ARG A 182 -23.80 9.73 4.81
C ARG A 182 -24.92 10.10 5.77
N LEU A 183 -24.59 10.49 7.00
CA LEU A 183 -25.58 10.92 7.99
C LEU A 183 -26.31 12.20 7.56
N THR A 184 -25.61 13.15 6.95
CA THR A 184 -26.24 14.38 6.42
C THR A 184 -27.21 14.04 5.28
N SER A 185 -26.80 13.20 4.33
CA SER A 185 -27.68 12.72 3.26
C SER A 185 -28.92 12.00 3.81
N MET A 186 -28.76 11.18 4.86
CA MET A 186 -29.92 10.57 5.57
C MET A 186 -30.79 11.60 6.26
N GLY A 187 -30.21 12.64 6.87
CA GLY A 187 -30.96 13.72 7.51
C GLY A 187 -31.82 14.50 6.51
N GLU A 188 -31.27 14.85 5.36
CA GLU A 188 -31.98 15.54 4.29
C GLU A 188 -33.16 14.71 3.73
N MET A 189 -33.05 13.38 3.78
CA MET A 189 -34.06 12.45 3.26
C MET A 189 -34.91 11.77 4.34
N ALA A 190 -34.80 12.23 5.62
CA ALA A 190 -35.53 11.62 6.73
C ALA A 190 -37.03 11.53 6.50
N ALA A 191 -37.62 12.52 5.83
CA ALA A 191 -39.06 12.53 5.50
C ALA A 191 -39.42 11.39 4.52
N ASN A 192 -38.56 11.13 3.51
CA ASN A 192 -38.75 10.04 2.55
C ASN A 192 -38.58 8.68 3.22
N LEU A 193 -37.57 8.52 4.09
CA LEU A 193 -37.36 7.32 4.89
C LEU A 193 -38.55 7.01 5.79
N ALA A 194 -39.05 8.03 6.50
CA ALA A 194 -40.27 7.87 7.33
C ALA A 194 -41.47 7.44 6.48
N HIS A 195 -41.60 7.96 5.27
CA HIS A 195 -42.69 7.58 4.37
C HIS A 195 -42.52 6.14 3.86
N GLN A 196 -41.32 5.74 3.47
CA GLN A 196 -41.00 4.37 3.02
C GLN A 196 -41.18 3.33 4.13
N LEU A 197 -40.91 3.64 5.39
CA LEU A 197 -41.17 2.77 6.52
C LEU A 197 -42.66 2.71 6.88
N ARG A 198 -43.40 3.85 6.81
CA ARG A 198 -44.80 3.92 7.14
C ARG A 198 -45.70 3.07 6.23
N THR A 199 -45.42 3.05 4.94
CA THR A 199 -46.24 2.35 3.95
C THR A 199 -46.28 0.81 4.18
N PRO A 200 -45.16 0.07 4.26
CA PRO A 200 -45.20 -1.36 4.56
C PRO A 200 -45.73 -1.65 5.96
N LEU A 201 -45.41 -0.80 6.96
CA LEU A 201 -45.92 -0.94 8.33
C LEU A 201 -47.45 -0.80 8.38
N SER A 202 -48.02 0.23 7.74
CA SER A 202 -49.47 0.41 7.67
C SER A 202 -50.16 -0.73 6.95
N THR A 203 -49.56 -1.25 5.88
CA THR A 203 -50.08 -2.39 5.13
C THR A 203 -50.03 -3.69 5.97
N ALA A 204 -48.93 -3.92 6.69
CA ALA A 204 -48.80 -5.06 7.59
C ALA A 204 -49.83 -5.00 8.72
N LEU A 205 -50.02 -3.81 9.32
CA LEU A 205 -51.04 -3.60 10.33
C LEU A 205 -52.45 -3.83 9.78
N LEU A 206 -52.75 -3.39 8.55
CA LEU A 206 -54.03 -3.68 7.89
C LEU A 206 -54.28 -5.16 7.76
N TYR A 207 -53.33 -5.92 7.25
CA TYR A 207 -53.44 -7.39 7.10
C TYR A 207 -53.56 -8.08 8.48
N ALA A 208 -52.79 -7.64 9.48
CA ALA A 208 -52.85 -8.17 10.80
C ALA A 208 -54.24 -7.89 11.47
N ASN A 209 -54.80 -6.72 11.26
CA ASN A 209 -56.17 -6.41 11.76
C ASN A 209 -57.22 -7.31 11.09
N HIS A 210 -57.07 -7.60 9.80
CA HIS A 210 -57.95 -8.52 9.12
C HIS A 210 -57.91 -9.95 9.68
N LEU A 211 -56.71 -10.40 10.14
CA LEU A 211 -56.55 -11.73 10.76
C LEU A 211 -57.38 -11.89 12.06
N GLY A 212 -57.73 -10.80 12.74
CA GLY A 212 -58.60 -10.80 13.91
C GLY A 212 -60.10 -10.98 13.61
N SER A 213 -60.51 -11.03 12.37
CA SER A 213 -61.92 -11.25 11.97
C SER A 213 -62.29 -12.73 12.01
N ASP A 214 -63.40 -13.04 12.70
CA ASP A 214 -63.98 -14.40 12.81
C ASP A 214 -64.61 -14.88 11.47
N ALA A 215 -64.90 -13.98 10.52
CA ALA A 215 -65.53 -14.26 9.25
C ALA A 215 -64.62 -14.76 8.13
N LEU A 216 -63.29 -14.86 8.43
CA LEU A 216 -62.32 -15.30 7.43
C LEU A 216 -62.31 -16.82 7.17
N THR A 217 -62.29 -17.20 5.93
CA THR A 217 -62.01 -18.59 5.52
C THR A 217 -60.54 -18.96 5.86
N PRO A 218 -60.19 -20.24 6.03
CA PRO A 218 -58.81 -20.66 6.25
C PRO A 218 -57.86 -20.19 5.16
N ALA A 219 -58.27 -20.14 3.89
CA ALA A 219 -57.44 -19.70 2.79
C ALA A 219 -57.16 -18.18 2.86
N GLU A 220 -58.16 -17.35 3.22
CA GLU A 220 -57.99 -15.91 3.41
C GLU A 220 -57.08 -15.62 4.60
N ARG A 221 -57.25 -16.35 5.70
CA ARG A 221 -56.40 -16.26 6.88
C ARG A 221 -54.93 -16.55 6.52
N GLN A 222 -54.69 -17.64 5.77
CA GLN A 222 -53.33 -17.96 5.32
C GLN A 222 -52.77 -16.86 4.41
N ARG A 223 -53.56 -16.36 3.47
CA ARG A 223 -53.17 -15.27 2.55
C ARG A 223 -52.79 -13.99 3.28
N PHE A 224 -53.56 -13.57 4.30
CA PHE A 224 -53.27 -12.37 5.09
C PHE A 224 -52.04 -12.57 5.97
N ALA A 225 -51.86 -13.76 6.55
CA ALA A 225 -50.68 -14.09 7.32
C ALA A 225 -49.40 -14.02 6.46
N THR A 226 -49.41 -14.65 5.28
CA THR A 226 -48.29 -14.59 4.34
C THR A 226 -47.97 -13.16 3.95
N LYS A 227 -48.97 -12.35 3.59
CA LYS A 227 -48.78 -10.96 3.24
C LYS A 227 -48.24 -10.10 4.39
N THR A 228 -48.64 -10.38 5.62
CA THR A 228 -48.09 -9.70 6.80
C THR A 228 -46.61 -10.02 6.96
N ILE A 229 -46.24 -11.28 6.84
CA ILE A 229 -44.86 -11.73 6.93
C ILE A 229 -44.00 -11.10 5.83
N GLU A 230 -44.46 -11.10 4.58
CA GLU A 230 -43.77 -10.46 3.45
C GLU A 230 -43.48 -8.97 3.73
N ARG A 231 -44.46 -8.22 4.27
CA ARG A 231 -44.28 -6.79 4.62
C ARG A 231 -43.33 -6.59 5.79
N MET A 232 -43.30 -7.51 6.76
CA MET A 232 -42.33 -7.46 7.87
C MET A 232 -40.91 -7.73 7.38
N HIS A 233 -40.69 -8.72 6.52
CA HIS A 233 -39.37 -8.96 5.90
C HIS A 233 -38.92 -7.77 5.04
N HIS A 234 -39.82 -7.14 4.31
CA HIS A 234 -39.48 -5.93 3.56
C HIS A 234 -39.01 -4.79 4.48
N LEU A 235 -39.66 -4.58 5.64
CA LEU A 235 -39.21 -3.62 6.66
C LEU A 235 -37.84 -3.97 7.23
N GLU A 236 -37.60 -5.25 7.50
CA GLU A 236 -36.32 -5.72 8.00
C GLU A 236 -35.18 -5.44 7.00
N HIS A 237 -35.40 -5.71 5.71
CA HIS A 237 -34.45 -5.38 4.64
C HIS A 237 -34.18 -3.87 4.58
N LEU A 238 -35.22 -3.02 4.60
CA LEU A 238 -35.08 -1.56 4.63
C LEU A 238 -34.19 -1.08 5.77
N ILE A 239 -34.43 -1.59 6.98
CA ILE A 239 -33.64 -1.21 8.17
C ILE A 239 -32.18 -1.68 8.04
N ASN A 240 -31.97 -2.90 7.56
CA ASN A 240 -30.62 -3.44 7.37
C ASN A 240 -29.85 -2.67 6.29
N ASP A 241 -30.47 -2.27 5.21
CA ASP A 241 -29.87 -1.43 4.18
C ASP A 241 -29.45 -0.07 4.73
N MET A 242 -30.31 0.56 5.53
CA MET A 242 -29.98 1.83 6.21
C MET A 242 -28.78 1.67 7.15
N LEU A 243 -28.73 0.60 7.94
CA LEU A 243 -27.62 0.33 8.85
C LEU A 243 -26.31 0.05 8.08
N ARG A 244 -26.36 -0.71 6.98
CA ARG A 244 -25.20 -0.97 6.10
C ARG A 244 -24.70 0.33 5.46
N PHE A 245 -25.61 1.17 4.98
CA PHE A 245 -25.24 2.46 4.39
C PHE A 245 -24.50 3.37 5.38
N VAL A 246 -24.94 3.41 6.65
CA VAL A 246 -24.29 4.23 7.70
C VAL A 246 -22.95 3.65 8.10
N LYS A 247 -22.87 2.34 8.33
CA LYS A 247 -21.65 1.68 8.80
C LYS A 247 -20.54 1.72 7.76
N GLY A 248 -20.78 1.27 6.55
CA GLY A 248 -19.88 1.35 5.39
C GLY A 248 -18.46 0.84 5.56
N GLU A 249 -18.12 0.17 6.64
CA GLU A 249 -16.78 -0.31 6.95
C GLU A 249 -16.57 -1.75 6.47
N ILE A 250 -15.37 -2.01 5.93
CA ILE A 250 -14.83 -3.36 5.78
C ILE A 250 -14.45 -3.83 7.19
N THR A 251 -15.12 -4.86 7.67
CA THR A 251 -14.97 -5.34 9.05
C THR A 251 -14.03 -6.53 9.18
N GLN A 252 -13.92 -7.38 8.16
CA GLN A 252 -13.10 -8.59 8.21
C GLN A 252 -12.47 -8.86 6.85
N LEU A 253 -11.14 -8.84 6.81
CA LEU A 253 -10.40 -9.25 5.62
C LEU A 253 -10.14 -10.75 5.69
N GLU A 254 -10.55 -11.48 4.66
CA GLU A 254 -10.26 -12.88 4.47
C GLU A 254 -9.79 -13.15 3.04
N ASN A 255 -8.94 -14.17 2.90
CA ASN A 255 -8.52 -14.63 1.57
C ASN A 255 -9.45 -15.76 1.13
N PHE A 256 -10.13 -15.59 0.02
CA PHE A 256 -11.07 -16.57 -0.51
C PHE A 256 -10.98 -16.68 -2.04
N GLY A 257 -11.27 -17.86 -2.56
CA GLY A 257 -11.34 -18.10 -4.01
C GLY A 257 -12.58 -17.47 -4.62
N ILE A 258 -12.45 -16.92 -5.83
CA ILE A 258 -13.58 -16.33 -6.57
C ILE A 258 -14.66 -17.38 -6.85
N SER A 259 -14.28 -18.60 -7.24
CA SER A 259 -15.21 -19.71 -7.45
C SER A 259 -16.08 -20.02 -6.22
N HIS A 260 -15.52 -19.87 -5.02
CA HIS A 260 -16.27 -20.06 -3.78
C HIS A 260 -17.34 -18.98 -3.60
N LEU A 261 -17.00 -17.71 -3.89
CA LEU A 261 -17.95 -16.60 -3.87
C LEU A 261 -19.10 -16.83 -4.87
N LEU A 262 -18.77 -17.19 -6.12
CA LEU A 262 -19.80 -17.46 -7.15
C LEU A 262 -20.72 -18.61 -6.77
N THR A 263 -20.17 -19.66 -6.15
CA THR A 263 -20.96 -20.80 -5.65
C THR A 263 -21.91 -20.38 -4.55
N GLU A 264 -21.44 -19.58 -3.58
CA GLU A 264 -22.26 -19.05 -2.50
C GLU A 264 -23.40 -18.15 -3.04
N LEU A 265 -23.08 -17.22 -3.94
CA LEU A 265 -24.06 -16.35 -4.59
C LEU A 265 -25.15 -17.17 -5.32
N ARG A 266 -24.72 -18.18 -6.07
CA ARG A 266 -25.63 -19.10 -6.76
C ARG A 266 -26.57 -19.81 -5.79
N GLN A 267 -26.04 -20.39 -4.70
CA GLN A 267 -26.84 -21.10 -3.70
C GLN A 267 -27.91 -20.23 -3.04
N VAL A 268 -27.60 -18.93 -2.84
CA VAL A 268 -28.52 -17.99 -2.20
C VAL A 268 -29.62 -17.53 -3.17
N ILE A 269 -29.26 -17.23 -4.44
CA ILE A 269 -30.17 -16.56 -5.36
C ILE A 269 -30.98 -17.53 -6.25
N GLU A 270 -30.44 -18.70 -6.59
CA GLU A 270 -31.06 -19.66 -7.53
C GLU A 270 -32.47 -20.12 -7.12
N PRO A 271 -32.79 -20.37 -5.82
CA PRO A 271 -34.14 -20.70 -5.40
C PRO A 271 -35.15 -19.57 -5.70
N GLN A 272 -34.74 -18.32 -5.49
CA GLN A 272 -35.58 -17.17 -5.76
C GLN A 272 -35.81 -16.99 -7.26
N MET A 273 -34.72 -17.06 -8.07
CA MET A 273 -34.80 -16.97 -9.53
C MET A 273 -35.75 -18.03 -10.13
N THR A 274 -35.66 -19.26 -9.62
CA THR A 274 -36.55 -20.34 -10.05
C THR A 274 -38.02 -20.02 -9.74
N GLN A 275 -38.29 -19.42 -8.58
CA GLN A 275 -39.65 -18.99 -8.21
C GLN A 275 -40.21 -17.91 -9.16
N TYR A 276 -39.34 -17.01 -9.66
CA TYR A 276 -39.69 -15.97 -10.63
C TYR A 276 -39.65 -16.45 -12.07
N GLY A 277 -39.30 -17.72 -12.34
CA GLY A 277 -39.17 -18.27 -13.68
C GLY A 277 -37.99 -17.77 -14.48
N LEU A 278 -36.91 -17.33 -13.78
CA LEU A 278 -35.68 -16.82 -14.36
C LEU A 278 -34.59 -17.91 -14.37
N GLN A 279 -33.62 -17.76 -15.28
CA GLN A 279 -32.45 -18.65 -15.38
C GLN A 279 -31.20 -17.91 -14.97
N LEU A 280 -30.40 -18.53 -14.07
CA LEU A 280 -29.07 -18.04 -13.72
C LEU A 280 -28.00 -18.80 -14.50
N ILE A 281 -27.16 -18.06 -15.23
CA ILE A 281 -25.97 -18.58 -15.92
C ILE A 281 -24.74 -18.03 -15.20
N VAL A 282 -23.83 -18.93 -14.83
CA VAL A 282 -22.57 -18.52 -14.14
C VAL A 282 -21.39 -18.89 -15.02
N HIS A 283 -20.60 -17.90 -15.41
CA HIS A 283 -19.33 -18.07 -16.13
C HIS A 283 -18.17 -17.73 -15.20
N ASP A 284 -17.46 -18.74 -14.75
CA ASP A 284 -16.25 -18.58 -13.93
C ASP A 284 -15.01 -18.71 -14.80
N LEU A 285 -14.37 -17.57 -15.11
CA LEU A 285 -13.10 -17.50 -15.84
C LEU A 285 -11.93 -17.17 -14.90
N CYS A 286 -12.17 -17.19 -13.58
CA CYS A 286 -11.19 -16.92 -12.51
C CYS A 286 -11.03 -18.09 -11.55
N GLU A 287 -11.13 -19.33 -12.00
CA GLU A 287 -11.19 -20.55 -11.16
C GLU A 287 -10.05 -20.66 -10.13
N THR A 288 -8.87 -20.17 -10.45
CA THR A 288 -7.68 -20.26 -9.58
C THR A 288 -7.39 -18.98 -8.81
N GLU A 289 -8.17 -17.92 -9.03
CA GLU A 289 -7.90 -16.61 -8.46
C GLU A 289 -8.50 -16.49 -7.06
N SER A 290 -7.77 -15.78 -6.20
CA SER A 290 -8.22 -15.44 -4.85
C SER A 290 -8.17 -13.94 -4.61
N LEU A 291 -9.02 -13.48 -3.70
CA LEU A 291 -9.13 -12.08 -3.33
C LEU A 291 -9.01 -11.93 -1.81
N MET A 292 -8.20 -10.98 -1.37
CA MET A 292 -8.08 -10.61 0.05
C MET A 292 -8.96 -9.38 0.30
N THR A 293 -10.19 -9.62 0.78
CA THR A 293 -11.14 -8.54 1.08
C THR A 293 -12.22 -9.02 2.05
N ASP A 294 -13.20 -8.19 2.37
CA ASP A 294 -14.36 -8.58 3.15
C ASP A 294 -15.35 -9.34 2.26
N ARG A 295 -15.32 -10.70 2.37
CA ARG A 295 -16.17 -11.59 1.58
C ARG A 295 -17.65 -11.33 1.81
N GLN A 296 -18.05 -11.08 3.07
CA GLN A 296 -19.47 -10.85 3.41
C GLN A 296 -19.98 -9.54 2.80
N ALA A 297 -19.17 -8.49 2.84
CA ALA A 297 -19.52 -7.21 2.24
C ALA A 297 -19.61 -7.32 0.70
N LEU A 298 -18.66 -8.03 0.06
CA LEU A 298 -18.68 -8.27 -1.39
C LEU A 298 -19.87 -9.15 -1.80
N CYS A 299 -20.12 -10.24 -1.08
CA CYS A 299 -21.28 -11.10 -1.30
C CYS A 299 -22.59 -10.29 -1.21
N GLY A 300 -22.76 -9.46 -0.19
CA GLY A 300 -23.91 -8.57 -0.05
C GLY A 300 -24.06 -7.56 -1.20
N ALA A 301 -22.96 -7.00 -1.69
CA ALA A 301 -22.97 -6.11 -2.85
C ALA A 301 -23.40 -6.84 -4.14
N MET A 302 -22.86 -8.04 -4.37
CA MET A 302 -23.24 -8.85 -5.53
C MET A 302 -24.70 -9.31 -5.46
N LEU A 303 -25.20 -9.69 -4.27
CA LEU A 303 -26.61 -10.03 -4.08
C LEU A 303 -27.54 -8.85 -4.41
N ASN A 304 -27.17 -7.62 -3.98
CA ASN A 304 -27.92 -6.42 -4.37
C ASN A 304 -28.01 -6.23 -5.89
N LEU A 305 -26.94 -6.53 -6.64
CA LEU A 305 -26.97 -6.45 -8.10
C LEU A 305 -27.84 -7.56 -8.71
N LEU A 306 -27.72 -8.79 -8.20
CA LEU A 306 -28.53 -9.93 -8.67
C LEU A 306 -30.03 -9.73 -8.38
N GLU A 307 -30.38 -9.20 -7.20
CA GLU A 307 -31.76 -8.83 -6.86
C GLU A 307 -32.30 -7.71 -7.75
N ASN A 308 -31.48 -6.71 -8.06
CA ASN A 308 -31.87 -5.66 -9.03
C ASN A 308 -32.11 -6.22 -10.42
N ALA A 309 -31.27 -7.13 -10.90
CA ALA A 309 -31.42 -7.84 -12.15
C ALA A 309 -32.72 -8.67 -12.17
N MET A 310 -32.98 -9.48 -11.12
CA MET A 310 -34.21 -10.25 -10.98
C MET A 310 -35.47 -9.37 -11.06
N GLN A 311 -35.45 -8.23 -10.37
CA GLN A 311 -36.58 -7.31 -10.35
C GLN A 311 -36.80 -6.57 -11.68
N ALA A 312 -35.79 -6.51 -12.55
CA ALA A 312 -35.84 -5.89 -13.85
C ALA A 312 -36.29 -6.88 -14.95
N SER A 313 -36.08 -8.18 -14.72
CA SER A 313 -36.33 -9.24 -15.70
C SER A 313 -37.76 -9.77 -15.66
N SER A 314 -38.20 -10.34 -16.79
CA SER A 314 -39.49 -11.02 -16.96
C SER A 314 -39.32 -12.55 -16.89
N PRO A 315 -40.38 -13.31 -16.55
CA PRO A 315 -40.30 -14.77 -16.58
C PRO A 315 -39.84 -15.31 -17.94
N GLY A 316 -38.80 -16.12 -17.95
CA GLY A 316 -38.13 -16.64 -19.13
C GLY A 316 -36.83 -15.98 -19.50
N ASP A 317 -36.52 -14.81 -18.90
CA ASP A 317 -35.26 -14.09 -19.14
C ASP A 317 -34.07 -14.78 -18.40
N GLN A 318 -32.86 -14.41 -18.81
CA GLN A 318 -31.61 -14.91 -18.25
C GLN A 318 -30.88 -13.82 -17.48
N ILE A 319 -30.24 -14.23 -16.40
CA ILE A 319 -29.28 -13.39 -15.66
C ILE A 319 -27.92 -14.08 -15.72
N ILE A 320 -26.91 -13.35 -16.18
CA ILE A 320 -25.56 -13.87 -16.38
C ILE A 320 -24.64 -13.25 -15.34
N LEU A 321 -24.04 -14.11 -14.51
CA LEU A 321 -23.00 -13.73 -13.55
C LEU A 321 -21.65 -14.20 -14.08
N THR A 322 -20.73 -13.26 -14.35
CA THR A 322 -19.43 -13.58 -14.93
C THR A 322 -18.30 -13.14 -13.99
N SER A 323 -17.27 -13.98 -13.84
CA SER A 323 -15.97 -13.57 -13.32
C SER A 323 -14.92 -13.61 -14.43
N ASN A 324 -14.07 -12.61 -14.53
CA ASN A 324 -12.99 -12.51 -15.50
C ASN A 324 -11.75 -11.86 -14.88
N LEU A 325 -10.57 -12.08 -15.49
CA LEU A 325 -9.31 -11.45 -15.11
C LEU A 325 -8.92 -10.44 -16.20
N GLU A 326 -8.82 -9.17 -15.84
CA GLU A 326 -8.32 -8.09 -16.70
C GLU A 326 -7.04 -7.51 -16.11
N GLU A 327 -5.88 -7.77 -16.73
CA GLU A 327 -4.57 -7.29 -16.29
C GLU A 327 -4.29 -7.54 -14.79
N GLU A 328 -4.49 -6.51 -13.96
CA GLU A 328 -4.30 -6.56 -12.51
C GLU A 328 -5.61 -6.49 -11.71
N ASN A 329 -6.75 -6.65 -12.39
CA ASN A 329 -8.06 -6.57 -11.76
C ASN A 329 -8.85 -7.87 -11.93
N ILE A 330 -9.55 -8.27 -10.88
CA ILE A 330 -10.64 -9.24 -10.95
C ILE A 330 -11.90 -8.48 -11.31
N VAL A 331 -12.56 -8.91 -12.38
CA VAL A 331 -13.80 -8.31 -12.89
C VAL A 331 -14.96 -9.24 -12.61
N LEU A 332 -15.96 -8.73 -11.92
CA LEU A 332 -17.23 -9.43 -11.70
C LEU A 332 -18.32 -8.65 -12.43
N SER A 333 -19.13 -9.30 -13.25
CA SER A 333 -20.26 -8.66 -13.91
C SER A 333 -21.57 -9.41 -13.70
N VAL A 334 -22.66 -8.64 -13.64
CA VAL A 334 -24.04 -9.12 -13.60
C VAL A 334 -24.77 -8.49 -14.75
N HIS A 335 -25.24 -9.32 -15.69
CA HIS A 335 -26.01 -8.90 -16.85
C HIS A 335 -27.43 -9.44 -16.77
N ASP A 336 -28.42 -8.59 -17.09
CA ASP A 336 -29.83 -8.95 -17.20
C ASP A 336 -30.36 -8.58 -18.59
N ASP A 337 -31.35 -9.35 -19.09
CA ASP A 337 -32.05 -9.11 -20.35
C ASP A 337 -33.27 -8.17 -20.18
N GLY A 338 -33.29 -7.37 -19.13
CA GLY A 338 -34.39 -6.46 -18.81
C GLY A 338 -34.54 -5.28 -19.78
N PRO A 339 -35.42 -4.31 -19.48
CA PRO A 339 -35.74 -3.20 -20.37
C PRO A 339 -34.61 -2.19 -20.59
N GLY A 340 -33.47 -2.35 -19.85
CA GLY A 340 -32.38 -1.40 -19.87
C GLY A 340 -32.70 -0.09 -19.14
N ILE A 341 -31.74 0.82 -19.16
CA ILE A 341 -31.76 2.08 -18.38
C ILE A 341 -31.37 3.23 -19.31
N ASP A 342 -32.20 4.27 -19.33
CA ASP A 342 -31.92 5.50 -20.07
C ASP A 342 -30.64 6.17 -19.59
N ALA A 343 -29.83 6.67 -20.50
CA ALA A 343 -28.54 7.32 -20.21
C ALA A 343 -28.68 8.49 -19.22
N ALA A 344 -29.77 9.25 -19.27
CA ALA A 344 -30.03 10.35 -18.34
C ALA A 344 -30.22 9.89 -16.88
N LEU A 345 -30.63 8.64 -16.67
CA LEU A 345 -30.82 8.05 -15.34
C LEU A 345 -29.55 7.37 -14.81
N GLN A 346 -28.65 6.90 -15.69
CA GLN A 346 -27.47 6.13 -15.31
C GLN A 346 -26.53 6.91 -14.37
N GLU A 347 -26.38 8.22 -14.57
CA GLU A 347 -25.55 9.07 -13.70
C GLU A 347 -26.08 9.13 -12.26
N ARG A 348 -27.39 9.04 -12.10
CA ARG A 348 -28.10 9.19 -10.83
C ARG A 348 -28.33 7.88 -10.09
N LEU A 349 -28.17 6.74 -10.73
CA LEU A 349 -28.50 5.43 -10.14
C LEU A 349 -27.72 5.12 -8.85
N PHE A 350 -26.55 5.70 -8.69
CA PHE A 350 -25.72 5.53 -7.50
C PHE A 350 -25.94 6.64 -6.44
N GLU A 351 -26.84 7.59 -6.70
CA GLU A 351 -27.25 8.57 -5.69
C GLU A 351 -28.09 7.84 -4.62
N PRO A 352 -27.79 8.04 -3.33
CA PRO A 352 -28.59 7.43 -2.27
C PRO A 352 -30.05 7.82 -2.40
N PHE A 353 -30.97 6.85 -2.19
CA PHE A 353 -32.42 7.01 -2.25
C PHE A 353 -33.00 7.33 -3.64
N PHE A 354 -32.17 7.36 -4.65
CA PHE A 354 -32.68 7.46 -6.03
C PHE A 354 -33.26 6.11 -6.47
N THR A 355 -34.53 6.09 -6.82
CA THR A 355 -35.23 4.89 -7.33
C THR A 355 -36.31 5.28 -8.31
N THR A 356 -36.46 4.48 -9.34
CA THR A 356 -37.58 4.55 -10.32
C THR A 356 -38.73 3.58 -9.95
N ARG A 357 -38.52 2.76 -8.89
CA ARG A 357 -39.46 1.73 -8.46
C ARG A 357 -40.23 2.18 -7.23
N SER A 358 -41.54 1.86 -7.18
CA SER A 358 -42.42 2.23 -6.06
C SER A 358 -42.07 1.55 -4.74
N GLU A 359 -41.46 0.36 -4.76
CA GLU A 359 -41.06 -0.42 -3.59
C GLU A 359 -39.53 -0.43 -3.38
N GLY A 360 -38.78 0.30 -4.21
CA GLY A 360 -37.32 0.37 -4.12
C GLY A 360 -36.84 1.31 -3.01
N THR A 361 -35.80 0.90 -2.28
CA THR A 361 -35.17 1.73 -1.23
C THR A 361 -34.30 2.84 -1.82
N GLY A 362 -33.79 2.64 -3.05
CA GLY A 362 -32.76 3.48 -3.67
C GLY A 362 -31.41 3.46 -2.94
N LEU A 363 -31.21 2.54 -1.99
CA LEU A 363 -29.94 2.41 -1.25
C LEU A 363 -29.04 1.31 -1.82
N GLY A 364 -29.60 0.27 -2.45
CA GLY A 364 -28.84 -0.91 -2.89
C GLY A 364 -27.61 -0.57 -3.73
N LEU A 365 -27.78 0.23 -4.80
CA LEU A 365 -26.67 0.63 -5.69
C LEU A 365 -25.68 1.60 -5.01
N ALA A 366 -26.15 2.47 -4.12
CA ALA A 366 -25.28 3.34 -3.33
C ALA A 366 -24.41 2.52 -2.36
N ILE A 367 -24.97 1.46 -1.74
CA ILE A 367 -24.24 0.51 -0.90
C ILE A 367 -23.21 -0.24 -1.75
N VAL A 368 -23.59 -0.78 -2.92
CA VAL A 368 -22.66 -1.44 -3.84
C VAL A 368 -21.46 -0.54 -4.13
N ARG A 369 -21.71 0.70 -4.57
CA ARG A 369 -20.63 1.66 -4.87
C ARG A 369 -19.75 1.92 -3.66
N GLY A 370 -20.33 2.12 -2.48
CA GLY A 370 -19.60 2.37 -1.23
C GLY A 370 -18.70 1.19 -0.83
N VAL A 371 -19.23 -0.04 -0.90
CA VAL A 371 -18.49 -1.27 -0.59
C VAL A 371 -17.33 -1.46 -1.56
N ILE A 372 -17.59 -1.37 -2.87
CA ILE A 372 -16.56 -1.57 -3.89
C ILE A 372 -15.47 -0.51 -3.82
N GLN A 373 -15.82 0.75 -3.59
CA GLN A 373 -14.83 1.82 -3.38
C GLN A 373 -13.98 1.62 -2.11
N SER A 374 -14.57 1.10 -1.03
CA SER A 374 -13.80 0.79 0.19
C SER A 374 -12.80 -0.35 0.01
N MET A 375 -13.02 -1.20 -0.99
CA MET A 375 -12.10 -2.27 -1.43
C MET A 375 -11.08 -1.79 -2.47
N GLY A 376 -11.03 -0.48 -2.78
CA GLY A 376 -10.14 0.08 -3.81
C GLY A 376 -10.59 -0.19 -5.24
N GLY A 377 -11.81 -0.70 -5.43
CA GLY A 377 -12.38 -1.04 -6.72
C GLY A 377 -13.24 0.06 -7.33
N SER A 378 -13.82 -0.24 -8.49
CA SER A 378 -14.77 0.60 -9.19
C SER A 378 -15.98 -0.20 -9.68
N VAL A 379 -17.14 0.49 -9.81
CA VAL A 379 -18.35 -0.08 -10.42
C VAL A 379 -18.76 0.79 -11.61
N GLN A 380 -19.10 0.13 -12.71
CA GLN A 380 -19.58 0.75 -13.95
C GLN A 380 -20.88 0.10 -14.38
N ILE A 381 -21.65 0.81 -15.19
CA ILE A 381 -22.89 0.33 -15.78
C ILE A 381 -22.81 0.45 -17.31
N ASN A 382 -23.21 -0.61 -17.99
CA ASN A 382 -23.40 -0.65 -19.43
C ASN A 382 -24.88 -0.99 -19.67
N SER A 383 -25.66 -0.06 -20.17
CA SER A 383 -27.08 -0.28 -20.41
C SER A 383 -27.59 0.63 -21.53
N SER A 384 -28.51 0.13 -22.28
CA SER A 384 -29.30 0.94 -23.21
C SER A 384 -30.71 0.39 -23.27
N PRO A 385 -31.73 1.22 -23.63
CA PRO A 385 -33.09 0.75 -23.74
C PRO A 385 -33.19 -0.50 -24.62
N ASP A 386 -33.97 -1.49 -24.17
CA ASP A 386 -34.25 -2.76 -24.82
C ASP A 386 -33.04 -3.71 -25.04
N THR A 387 -31.87 -3.45 -24.42
CA THR A 387 -30.69 -4.32 -24.52
C THR A 387 -30.28 -4.93 -23.20
N GLY A 388 -31.03 -4.66 -22.14
CA GLY A 388 -30.68 -5.10 -20.79
C GLY A 388 -29.67 -4.19 -20.06
N THR A 389 -29.22 -4.66 -18.92
CA THR A 389 -28.27 -3.91 -18.08
C THR A 389 -27.13 -4.82 -17.64
N GLU A 390 -25.90 -4.33 -17.75
CA GLU A 390 -24.73 -4.96 -17.20
C GLU A 390 -24.08 -4.05 -16.16
N PHE A 391 -23.93 -4.54 -14.93
CA PHE A 391 -23.09 -3.93 -13.90
C PHE A 391 -21.73 -4.62 -13.87
N VAL A 392 -20.65 -3.83 -13.99
CA VAL A 392 -19.28 -4.32 -14.02
C VAL A 392 -18.53 -3.79 -12.81
N ILE A 393 -18.06 -4.69 -11.95
CA ILE A 393 -17.23 -4.41 -10.80
C ILE A 393 -15.79 -4.77 -11.13
N ARG A 394 -14.85 -3.85 -10.88
CA ARG A 394 -13.41 -4.10 -10.97
C ARG A 394 -12.79 -3.99 -9.60
N LEU A 395 -12.12 -5.04 -9.14
CA LEU A 395 -11.42 -5.10 -7.88
C LEU A 395 -9.93 -5.34 -8.13
N PRO A 396 -9.02 -4.62 -7.46
CA PRO A 396 -7.59 -4.84 -7.62
C PRO A 396 -7.22 -6.25 -7.16
N ARG A 397 -6.45 -6.96 -8.00
CA ARG A 397 -5.89 -8.26 -7.65
C ARG A 397 -4.75 -8.06 -6.65
N ASN A 398 -4.91 -8.57 -5.43
CA ASN A 398 -3.80 -8.64 -4.49
C ASN A 398 -2.89 -9.79 -4.94
N LYS A 399 -1.84 -9.48 -5.69
CA LYS A 399 -0.73 -10.41 -5.86
C LYS A 399 -0.07 -10.54 -4.48
N GLY A 400 -0.32 -11.63 -3.78
CA GLY A 400 0.50 -12.01 -2.65
C GLY A 400 1.91 -12.27 -3.17
N ASP A 401 2.85 -11.34 -2.89
CA ASP A 401 4.28 -11.59 -3.01
C ASP A 401 4.74 -12.51 -1.89
#